data_51caf93b2cfce9379420988b1aedebf8
#
_entry.id   51caf93b2cfce9379420988b1aedebf8
#
_cell.length_a   1.000
_cell.length_b   1.000
_cell.length_c   1.000
_cell.angle_alpha   90.00
_cell.angle_beta   90.00
_cell.angle_gamma   90.00
#
_symmetry.space_group_name_H-M   'P 1'
#
loop_
_entity.id
_entity.type
_entity.pdbx_description
1 polymer ?
#
loop_
_entity_poly.entity_id
_entity_poly.type
_entity_poly.pdbx_seq_one_letter_code
_entity_poly.pdbx_strand_id
1 'polypeptide(L)'
;MSDYKFETLQLHVGQENPDPATDSRAVPIYATTSYVFKDSAQAAGRFGLTEGGNIYTRLMNPTSDVFEKRIAALEGGAAALATASGSAAISYAIQNIAIAGDHIVSSTNLYGGTHNLFANTLKEQGLDTTFVDPSDPENFEKAIQPNTKLLYAESLGNPNSDVIDLEAIADIAHKHGIPFIVDSTFATPYLLRPIEHGADVVVHSATKFIGGHGTVMGGVVIDSGKFDWAQNDKFPGLSKPNPSYHGVVFTKACGNLAYILKLRTTLMRDQGATISPFNSFLLLQGLETLSLRVERHVENALKVVDFLKNHPQVERVNHPSLATGKQKELYDKYFKKGAASIFTFEIKGDAETAKKFTESLKLFSLLANVADVKSLVIHPASTTHSQLSEEELLSCGIKPNTVRLSIGTEHIDDIIADLQQGFDAVK
;
A
#
# COMPACT_ATOMS: atom_id res chain seq x y z
N MET A 1 19.11 -3.97 16.65
CA MET A 1 17.80 -3.33 16.80
C MET A 1 16.61 -4.25 16.55
N SER A 2 16.81 -5.53 16.25
CA SER A 2 15.75 -6.52 15.99
C SER A 2 14.79 -6.77 17.18
N ASP A 3 15.16 -6.38 18.39
CA ASP A 3 14.39 -6.69 19.60
C ASP A 3 13.44 -5.57 20.05
N TYR A 4 13.50 -4.40 19.41
CA TYR A 4 12.60 -3.30 19.73
C TYR A 4 11.19 -3.55 19.21
N LYS A 5 10.19 -3.04 19.95
CA LYS A 5 8.79 -3.10 19.56
C LYS A 5 8.47 -2.03 18.52
N PHE A 6 7.33 -2.16 17.86
CA PHE A 6 6.90 -1.31 16.75
C PHE A 6 7.02 0.19 17.08
N GLU A 7 6.55 0.59 18.25
CA GLU A 7 6.51 1.98 18.70
C GLU A 7 7.91 2.58 18.88
N THR A 8 8.91 1.76 19.22
CA THR A 8 10.32 2.18 19.28
C THR A 8 10.95 2.20 17.89
N LEU A 9 10.67 1.19 17.06
CA LEU A 9 11.18 1.13 15.68
C LEU A 9 10.70 2.34 14.86
N GLN A 10 9.41 2.72 14.98
CA GLN A 10 8.85 3.85 14.22
C GLN A 10 9.50 5.21 14.55
N LEU A 11 10.17 5.32 15.70
CA LEU A 11 10.83 6.55 16.14
C LEU A 11 12.34 6.57 15.84
N HIS A 12 13.01 5.41 15.81
CA HIS A 12 14.46 5.37 15.89
C HIS A 12 15.17 4.78 14.67
N VAL A 13 14.56 3.85 13.93
CA VAL A 13 15.25 3.18 12.81
C VAL A 13 15.63 4.17 11.72
N GLY A 14 16.89 4.05 11.27
CA GLY A 14 17.51 4.93 10.29
C GLY A 14 18.07 6.24 10.87
N GLN A 15 17.86 6.46 12.17
CA GLN A 15 18.22 7.68 12.90
C GLN A 15 18.87 7.36 14.26
N GLU A 16 19.57 6.24 14.34
CA GLU A 16 20.20 5.74 15.55
C GLU A 16 21.29 6.66 16.05
N ASN A 17 22.00 7.30 15.09
CA ASN A 17 23.01 8.29 15.34
C ASN A 17 22.52 9.67 14.88
N PRO A 18 23.03 10.76 15.49
CA PRO A 18 22.80 12.11 15.00
C PRO A 18 23.38 12.29 13.59
N ASP A 19 22.96 13.35 12.90
CA ASP A 19 23.56 13.72 11.62
C ASP A 19 25.08 13.94 11.77
N PRO A 20 25.91 13.25 10.97
CA PRO A 20 27.37 13.29 11.20
C PRO A 20 28.04 14.63 10.87
N ALA A 21 27.33 15.53 10.16
CA ALA A 21 27.89 16.82 9.79
C ALA A 21 27.52 17.94 10.78
N THR A 22 26.38 17.79 11.47
CA THR A 22 25.79 18.89 12.28
C THR A 22 25.40 18.48 13.69
N ASP A 23 25.53 17.20 14.05
CA ASP A 23 25.03 16.59 15.29
C ASP A 23 23.51 16.77 15.50
N SER A 24 22.77 17.09 14.43
CA SER A 24 21.32 17.28 14.49
C SER A 24 20.62 16.00 14.93
N ARG A 25 19.72 16.11 15.91
CA ARG A 25 18.88 15.00 16.35
C ARG A 25 17.73 14.73 15.37
N ALA A 26 17.15 15.77 14.78
CA ALA A 26 16.15 15.62 13.73
C ALA A 26 16.80 15.23 12.40
N VAL A 27 16.10 14.46 11.57
CA VAL A 27 16.59 14.14 10.24
C VAL A 27 16.66 15.39 9.37
N PRO A 28 17.83 15.80 8.85
CA PRO A 28 17.93 16.95 7.97
C PRO A 28 17.21 16.73 6.64
N ILE A 29 16.70 17.81 6.05
CA ILE A 29 16.17 17.79 4.69
C ILE A 29 17.29 18.10 3.71
N TYR A 30 17.79 17.11 3.01
CA TYR A 30 18.84 17.28 1.99
C TYR A 30 18.24 17.68 0.65
N ALA A 31 17.92 18.95 0.50
CA ALA A 31 17.36 19.53 -0.73
C ALA A 31 18.47 19.76 -1.77
N THR A 32 19.00 18.69 -2.34
CA THR A 32 20.03 18.71 -3.39
C THR A 32 19.73 17.71 -4.50
N THR A 33 20.20 18.00 -5.71
CA THR A 33 20.09 17.08 -6.85
C THR A 33 21.28 16.12 -6.92
N SER A 34 22.50 16.57 -6.58
CA SER A 34 23.76 15.87 -6.83
C SER A 34 24.73 15.98 -5.66
N TYR A 35 25.71 15.11 -5.66
CA TYR A 35 26.72 15.00 -4.60
C TYR A 35 28.12 15.03 -5.22
N VAL A 36 29.06 15.70 -4.56
CA VAL A 36 30.44 15.82 -5.01
C VAL A 36 31.21 14.54 -4.74
N PHE A 37 31.94 14.05 -5.72
CA PHE A 37 32.90 12.96 -5.55
C PHE A 37 34.27 13.50 -5.17
N LYS A 38 35.01 12.71 -4.38
CA LYS A 38 36.39 13.02 -4.04
C LYS A 38 37.29 13.04 -5.28
N ASP A 39 37.12 12.04 -6.16
CA ASP A 39 37.86 11.84 -7.38
C ASP A 39 37.09 10.97 -8.39
N SER A 40 37.64 10.77 -9.58
CA SER A 40 37.03 9.94 -10.62
C SER A 40 36.95 8.46 -10.28
N ALA A 41 37.88 7.95 -9.43
CA ALA A 41 37.86 6.56 -9.01
C ALA A 41 36.69 6.29 -8.07
N GLN A 42 36.42 7.19 -7.12
CA GLN A 42 35.23 7.13 -6.26
C GLN A 42 33.95 7.22 -7.08
N ALA A 43 33.88 8.12 -8.05
CA ALA A 43 32.74 8.21 -8.95
C ALA A 43 32.49 6.87 -9.65
N ALA A 44 33.52 6.29 -10.26
CA ALA A 44 33.44 5.00 -10.94
C ALA A 44 33.00 3.87 -9.98
N GLY A 45 33.55 3.83 -8.75
CA GLY A 45 33.17 2.86 -7.73
C GLY A 45 31.71 2.92 -7.34
N ARG A 46 31.15 4.13 -7.15
CA ARG A 46 29.72 4.32 -6.80
C ARG A 46 28.81 3.94 -7.95
N PHE A 47 29.13 4.34 -9.19
CA PHE A 47 28.36 3.93 -10.37
C PHE A 47 28.46 2.41 -10.64
N GLY A 48 29.60 1.79 -10.33
CA GLY A 48 29.82 0.36 -10.47
C GLY A 48 29.27 -0.50 -9.32
N LEU A 49 28.62 0.10 -8.30
CA LEU A 49 28.11 -0.56 -7.08
C LEU A 49 29.24 -1.26 -6.26
N THR A 50 30.49 -0.84 -6.41
CA THR A 50 31.63 -1.36 -5.65
C THR A 50 31.95 -0.49 -4.42
N GLU A 51 31.43 0.71 -4.36
CA GLU A 51 31.51 1.64 -3.23
C GLU A 51 30.13 2.23 -2.93
N GLY A 52 29.74 2.22 -1.65
CA GLY A 52 28.52 2.86 -1.18
C GLY A 52 28.63 4.39 -1.16
N GLY A 53 27.50 5.08 -1.26
CA GLY A 53 27.42 6.53 -1.12
C GLY A 53 26.42 7.19 -2.07
N ASN A 54 26.27 8.49 -1.90
CA ASN A 54 25.31 9.27 -2.66
C ASN A 54 25.86 9.64 -4.04
N ILE A 55 25.00 9.59 -5.06
CA ILE A 55 25.31 9.94 -6.45
C ILE A 55 24.41 11.09 -6.89
N TYR A 56 23.11 10.86 -6.88
CA TYR A 56 22.09 11.76 -7.39
C TYR A 56 20.76 11.50 -6.70
N THR A 57 20.03 12.52 -6.28
CA THR A 57 18.81 12.39 -5.46
C THR A 57 17.73 11.51 -6.09
N ARG A 58 17.63 11.42 -7.40
CA ARG A 58 16.71 10.48 -8.07
C ARG A 58 16.97 9.02 -7.70
N LEU A 59 18.23 8.66 -7.42
CA LEU A 59 18.62 7.30 -7.01
C LEU A 59 18.63 7.12 -5.50
N MET A 60 19.19 8.09 -4.78
CA MET A 60 19.34 8.06 -3.32
C MET A 60 19.43 9.47 -2.75
N ASN A 61 18.80 9.66 -1.61
CA ASN A 61 18.86 10.91 -0.84
C ASN A 61 18.87 10.58 0.64
N PRO A 62 19.74 11.19 1.49
CA PRO A 62 19.86 10.83 2.90
C PRO A 62 18.56 10.96 3.70
N THR A 63 17.71 11.95 3.37
CA THR A 63 16.39 12.09 4.02
C THR A 63 15.46 10.92 3.65
N SER A 64 15.42 10.56 2.36
CA SER A 64 14.60 9.45 1.88
C SER A 64 15.12 8.11 2.37
N ASP A 65 16.42 7.94 2.52
CA ASP A 65 17.05 6.72 3.05
C ASP A 65 16.58 6.40 4.47
N VAL A 66 16.41 7.41 5.33
CA VAL A 66 15.85 7.20 6.67
C VAL A 66 14.40 6.71 6.60
N PHE A 67 13.58 7.30 5.72
CA PHE A 67 12.21 6.85 5.51
C PHE A 67 12.17 5.39 5.01
N GLU A 68 12.99 5.06 4.01
CA GLU A 68 13.08 3.71 3.44
C GLU A 68 13.51 2.67 4.48
N LYS A 69 14.55 2.94 5.26
CA LYS A 69 15.02 2.05 6.34
C LYS A 69 13.96 1.85 7.41
N ARG A 70 13.29 2.92 7.82
CA ARG A 70 12.27 2.87 8.87
C ARG A 70 11.06 2.06 8.45
N ILE A 71 10.50 2.31 7.28
CA ILE A 71 9.34 1.57 6.81
C ILE A 71 9.68 0.09 6.52
N ALA A 72 10.88 -0.20 6.00
CA ALA A 72 11.34 -1.58 5.83
C ALA A 72 11.37 -2.32 7.17
N ALA A 73 11.92 -1.71 8.21
CA ALA A 73 11.95 -2.31 9.55
C ALA A 73 10.55 -2.49 10.16
N LEU A 74 9.63 -1.56 9.93
CA LEU A 74 8.26 -1.65 10.42
C LEU A 74 7.48 -2.77 9.74
N GLU A 75 7.71 -3.03 8.45
CA GLU A 75 7.14 -4.15 7.72
C GLU A 75 7.84 -5.49 7.97
N GLY A 76 9.05 -5.48 8.53
CA GLY A 76 9.90 -6.67 8.65
C GLY A 76 10.58 -7.07 7.34
N GLY A 77 10.74 -6.13 6.41
CA GLY A 77 11.42 -6.31 5.14
C GLY A 77 12.93 -6.10 5.21
N ALA A 78 13.64 -6.57 4.19
CA ALA A 78 15.09 -6.40 4.05
C ALA A 78 15.47 -4.99 3.57
N ALA A 79 14.68 -4.40 2.68
CA ALA A 79 14.89 -3.06 2.14
C ALA A 79 13.60 -2.46 1.57
N ALA A 80 13.61 -1.14 1.37
CA ALA A 80 12.53 -0.42 0.73
C ALA A 80 13.03 0.61 -0.30
N LEU A 81 12.14 1.01 -1.21
CA LEU A 81 12.34 2.09 -2.16
C LEU A 81 11.12 3.03 -2.13
N ALA A 82 11.36 4.28 -1.78
CA ALA A 82 10.34 5.33 -1.80
C ALA A 82 10.11 5.85 -3.23
N THR A 83 8.85 6.11 -3.57
CA THR A 83 8.41 6.61 -4.88
C THR A 83 7.53 7.84 -4.74
N ALA A 84 7.30 8.55 -5.84
CA ALA A 84 6.48 9.77 -5.87
C ALA A 84 5.00 9.55 -5.52
N SER A 85 4.49 8.33 -5.65
CA SER A 85 3.09 7.99 -5.36
C SER A 85 2.91 6.48 -5.15
N GLY A 86 1.78 6.08 -4.54
CA GLY A 86 1.39 4.66 -4.44
C GLY A 86 1.25 3.99 -5.82
N SER A 87 0.68 4.68 -6.81
CA SER A 87 0.57 4.15 -8.17
C SER A 87 1.94 3.87 -8.80
N ALA A 88 2.93 4.75 -8.56
CA ALA A 88 4.31 4.49 -9.01
C ALA A 88 4.93 3.28 -8.27
N ALA A 89 4.65 3.12 -6.98
CA ALA A 89 5.11 1.95 -6.23
C ALA A 89 4.54 0.65 -6.81
N ILE A 90 3.25 0.59 -7.09
CA ILE A 90 2.58 -0.57 -7.69
C ILE A 90 3.16 -0.85 -9.08
N SER A 91 3.20 0.16 -9.97
CA SER A 91 3.74 0.00 -11.33
C SER A 91 5.17 -0.51 -11.31
N TYR A 92 6.03 0.05 -10.46
CA TYR A 92 7.43 -0.34 -10.36
C TYR A 92 7.61 -1.72 -9.75
N ALA A 93 6.82 -2.09 -8.74
CA ALA A 93 6.88 -3.42 -8.17
C ALA A 93 6.61 -4.50 -9.22
N ILE A 94 5.64 -4.26 -10.11
CA ILE A 94 5.28 -5.20 -11.18
C ILE A 94 6.31 -5.17 -12.31
N GLN A 95 6.60 -4.00 -12.88
CA GLN A 95 7.50 -3.85 -14.03
C GLN A 95 8.95 -4.24 -13.72
N ASN A 96 9.31 -4.31 -12.45
CA ASN A 96 10.63 -4.81 -12.03
C ASN A 96 10.84 -6.27 -12.40
N ILE A 97 9.78 -7.07 -12.52
CA ILE A 97 9.84 -8.53 -12.71
C ILE A 97 8.96 -9.05 -13.85
N ALA A 98 8.05 -8.25 -14.37
CA ALA A 98 7.17 -8.60 -15.47
C ALA A 98 7.35 -7.61 -16.64
N ILE A 99 7.39 -8.14 -17.87
CA ILE A 99 7.60 -7.40 -19.11
C ILE A 99 6.50 -7.74 -20.12
N ALA A 100 6.52 -7.10 -21.29
CA ALA A 100 5.59 -7.41 -22.38
C ALA A 100 5.60 -8.93 -22.74
N GLY A 101 4.41 -9.51 -22.83
CA GLY A 101 4.20 -10.95 -23.06
C GLY A 101 4.06 -11.75 -21.76
N ASP A 102 4.27 -11.15 -20.60
CA ASP A 102 4.04 -11.80 -19.30
C ASP A 102 2.59 -11.63 -18.83
N HIS A 103 2.23 -12.39 -17.80
CA HIS A 103 0.90 -12.43 -17.21
C HIS A 103 0.97 -12.25 -15.70
N ILE A 104 -0.06 -11.61 -15.13
CA ILE A 104 -0.27 -11.49 -13.69
C ILE A 104 -1.65 -11.98 -13.30
N VAL A 105 -1.80 -12.54 -12.09
CA VAL A 105 -3.10 -12.86 -11.51
C VAL A 105 -3.34 -11.89 -10.35
N SER A 106 -4.50 -11.23 -10.36
CA SER A 106 -4.85 -10.22 -9.36
C SER A 106 -6.22 -10.47 -8.75
N SER A 107 -6.41 -10.09 -7.49
CA SER A 107 -7.75 -10.03 -6.92
C SER A 107 -8.62 -8.99 -7.63
N THR A 108 -9.95 -9.15 -7.55
CA THR A 108 -10.94 -8.17 -8.05
C THR A 108 -11.10 -6.97 -7.10
N ASN A 109 -10.93 -7.17 -5.79
CA ASN A 109 -11.21 -6.17 -4.75
C ASN A 109 -10.04 -5.23 -4.56
N LEU A 110 -9.87 -4.30 -5.51
CA LEU A 110 -8.75 -3.38 -5.59
C LEU A 110 -9.19 -1.92 -5.53
N TYR A 111 -8.24 -1.06 -5.20
CA TYR A 111 -8.36 0.36 -5.50
C TYR A 111 -8.65 0.57 -6.99
N GLY A 112 -9.66 1.39 -7.32
CA GLY A 112 -10.08 1.58 -8.71
C GLY A 112 -8.95 1.99 -9.66
N GLY A 113 -7.99 2.80 -9.19
CA GLY A 113 -6.80 3.16 -9.99
C GLY A 113 -5.89 1.97 -10.27
N THR A 114 -5.75 1.02 -9.34
CA THR A 114 -4.98 -0.21 -9.53
C THR A 114 -5.68 -1.14 -10.51
N HIS A 115 -7.00 -1.30 -10.37
CA HIS A 115 -7.80 -2.08 -11.32
C HIS A 115 -7.64 -1.54 -12.74
N ASN A 116 -7.81 -0.22 -12.94
CA ASN A 116 -7.63 0.42 -14.24
C ASN A 116 -6.19 0.29 -14.78
N LEU A 117 -5.18 0.42 -13.92
CA LEU A 117 -3.78 0.20 -14.28
C LEU A 117 -3.59 -1.19 -14.89
N PHE A 118 -4.14 -2.23 -14.26
CA PHE A 118 -3.98 -3.62 -14.70
C PHE A 118 -4.83 -3.95 -15.92
N ALA A 119 -6.10 -3.52 -15.92
CA ALA A 119 -7.04 -3.83 -16.99
C ALA A 119 -6.73 -3.12 -18.31
N ASN A 120 -6.14 -1.92 -18.25
CA ASN A 120 -5.95 -1.06 -19.41
C ASN A 120 -4.48 -0.69 -19.62
N THR A 121 -3.87 0.06 -18.71
CA THR A 121 -2.54 0.66 -18.95
C THR A 121 -1.45 -0.39 -19.11
N LEU A 122 -1.37 -1.39 -18.24
CA LEU A 122 -0.38 -2.47 -18.37
C LEU A 122 -0.67 -3.38 -19.57
N LYS A 123 -1.94 -3.57 -19.90
CA LYS A 123 -2.36 -4.33 -21.07
C LYS A 123 -1.88 -3.67 -22.38
N GLU A 124 -1.99 -2.34 -22.48
CA GLU A 124 -1.41 -1.59 -23.62
C GLU A 124 0.12 -1.71 -23.70
N GLN A 125 0.77 -1.98 -22.56
CA GLN A 125 2.21 -2.26 -22.49
C GLN A 125 2.55 -3.75 -22.71
N GLY A 126 1.56 -4.59 -23.01
CA GLY A 126 1.72 -6.01 -23.31
C GLY A 126 1.74 -6.91 -22.09
N LEU A 127 1.33 -6.46 -20.91
CA LEU A 127 1.15 -7.25 -19.70
C LEU A 127 -0.33 -7.63 -19.55
N ASP A 128 -0.65 -8.91 -19.58
CA ASP A 128 -2.02 -9.40 -19.39
C ASP A 128 -2.32 -9.65 -17.92
N THR A 129 -3.56 -9.40 -17.51
CA THR A 129 -4.04 -9.65 -16.15
C THR A 129 -5.30 -10.50 -16.15
N THR A 130 -5.31 -11.55 -15.32
CA THR A 130 -6.54 -12.26 -14.95
C THR A 130 -6.97 -11.82 -13.56
N PHE A 131 -8.18 -11.28 -13.46
CA PHE A 131 -8.80 -10.92 -12.18
C PHE A 131 -9.59 -12.10 -11.62
N VAL A 132 -9.45 -12.34 -10.31
CA VAL A 132 -10.11 -13.45 -9.62
C VAL A 132 -10.78 -12.97 -8.32
N ASP A 133 -11.85 -13.65 -7.94
CA ASP A 133 -12.47 -13.45 -6.62
C ASP A 133 -11.54 -13.99 -5.52
N PRO A 134 -11.04 -13.12 -4.61
CA PRO A 134 -10.09 -13.52 -3.58
C PRO A 134 -10.72 -14.27 -2.39
N SER A 135 -12.04 -14.44 -2.36
CA SER A 135 -12.73 -15.16 -1.29
C SER A 135 -12.36 -16.64 -1.22
N ASP A 136 -11.94 -17.22 -2.36
CA ASP A 136 -11.40 -18.56 -2.49
C ASP A 136 -9.98 -18.51 -3.10
N PRO A 137 -8.92 -18.82 -2.33
CA PRO A 137 -7.54 -18.84 -2.82
C PRO A 137 -7.32 -19.75 -4.04
N GLU A 138 -8.12 -20.84 -4.20
CA GLU A 138 -8.02 -21.71 -5.37
C GLU A 138 -8.30 -21.00 -6.71
N ASN A 139 -9.01 -19.87 -6.68
CA ASN A 139 -9.23 -19.09 -7.89
C ASN A 139 -7.91 -18.51 -8.44
N PHE A 140 -6.97 -18.17 -7.58
CA PHE A 140 -5.62 -17.77 -8.00
C PHE A 140 -4.89 -18.95 -8.68
N GLU A 141 -4.92 -20.14 -8.07
CA GLU A 141 -4.30 -21.35 -8.62
C GLU A 141 -4.82 -21.65 -10.05
N LYS A 142 -6.15 -21.62 -10.23
CA LYS A 142 -6.81 -21.89 -11.52
C LYS A 142 -6.46 -20.86 -12.61
N ALA A 143 -6.13 -19.64 -12.23
CA ALA A 143 -5.82 -18.55 -13.17
C ALA A 143 -4.34 -18.50 -13.59
N ILE A 144 -3.44 -19.25 -12.92
CA ILE A 144 -2.01 -19.26 -13.23
C ILE A 144 -1.77 -19.87 -14.62
N GLN A 145 -0.98 -19.17 -15.44
CA GLN A 145 -0.54 -19.52 -16.77
C GLN A 145 0.97 -19.76 -16.80
N PRO A 146 1.54 -20.41 -17.85
CA PRO A 146 2.99 -20.63 -17.94
C PRO A 146 3.83 -19.35 -17.85
N ASN A 147 3.32 -18.23 -18.37
CA ASN A 147 3.94 -16.90 -18.36
C ASN A 147 3.53 -16.02 -17.17
N THR A 148 2.81 -16.56 -16.18
CA THR A 148 2.48 -15.81 -14.96
C THR A 148 3.76 -15.50 -14.16
N LYS A 149 3.92 -14.25 -13.76
CA LYS A 149 5.10 -13.73 -13.03
C LYS A 149 4.84 -13.45 -11.57
N LEU A 150 3.61 -13.15 -11.18
CA LEU A 150 3.27 -12.82 -9.81
C LEU A 150 1.78 -12.99 -9.53
N LEU A 151 1.45 -13.12 -8.24
CA LEU A 151 0.10 -12.90 -7.72
C LEU A 151 0.06 -11.53 -7.03
N TYR A 152 -1.08 -10.84 -7.15
CA TYR A 152 -1.29 -9.52 -6.53
C TYR A 152 -2.63 -9.44 -5.81
N ALA A 153 -2.64 -8.85 -4.59
CA ALA A 153 -3.89 -8.57 -3.87
C ALA A 153 -3.72 -7.40 -2.90
N GLU A 154 -4.83 -6.82 -2.42
CA GLU A 154 -4.85 -5.90 -1.29
C GLU A 154 -5.13 -6.67 0.00
N SER A 155 -4.41 -6.38 1.08
CA SER A 155 -4.59 -7.05 2.37
C SER A 155 -5.96 -6.80 3.01
N LEU A 156 -6.53 -5.64 2.74
CA LEU A 156 -7.91 -5.23 2.99
C LEU A 156 -8.47 -4.68 1.68
N GLY A 157 -9.44 -5.37 1.12
CA GLY A 157 -10.03 -5.04 -0.17
C GLY A 157 -10.74 -3.67 -0.17
N ASN A 158 -10.70 -2.99 -1.30
CA ASN A 158 -11.40 -1.71 -1.48
C ASN A 158 -12.65 -1.95 -2.35
N PRO A 159 -13.86 -1.48 -1.95
CA PRO A 159 -14.11 -0.52 -0.86
C PRO A 159 -14.56 -1.14 0.48
N ASN A 160 -14.82 -2.44 0.55
CA ASN A 160 -15.54 -3.08 1.67
C ASN A 160 -14.64 -3.59 2.80
N SER A 161 -13.31 -3.49 2.65
CA SER A 161 -12.32 -4.01 3.61
C SER A 161 -12.43 -5.53 3.84
N ASP A 162 -12.74 -6.28 2.79
CA ASP A 162 -12.74 -7.76 2.84
C ASP A 162 -11.33 -8.27 3.15
N VAL A 163 -11.25 -9.31 3.99
CA VAL A 163 -9.98 -9.93 4.40
C VAL A 163 -9.69 -11.14 3.51
N ILE A 164 -8.47 -11.19 2.96
CA ILE A 164 -8.00 -12.31 2.15
C ILE A 164 -7.18 -13.31 2.97
N ASP A 165 -7.09 -14.57 2.51
CA ASP A 165 -6.22 -15.57 3.11
C ASP A 165 -4.79 -15.45 2.58
N LEU A 166 -4.00 -14.56 3.19
CA LEU A 166 -2.64 -14.25 2.75
C LEU A 166 -1.74 -15.48 2.65
N GLU A 167 -1.76 -16.34 3.68
CA GLU A 167 -0.89 -17.52 3.73
C GLU A 167 -1.24 -18.52 2.62
N ALA A 168 -2.53 -18.78 2.40
CA ALA A 168 -2.96 -19.69 1.34
C ALA A 168 -2.60 -19.17 -0.05
N ILE A 169 -2.73 -17.86 -0.31
CA ILE A 169 -2.34 -17.25 -1.60
C ILE A 169 -0.82 -17.27 -1.78
N ALA A 170 -0.05 -17.00 -0.70
CA ALA A 170 1.40 -17.07 -0.71
C ALA A 170 1.90 -18.48 -1.02
N ASP A 171 1.31 -19.50 -0.39
CA ASP A 171 1.65 -20.91 -0.64
C ASP A 171 1.42 -21.30 -2.10
N ILE A 172 0.30 -20.84 -2.70
CA ILE A 172 0.02 -21.04 -4.13
C ILE A 172 1.09 -20.35 -4.98
N ALA A 173 1.42 -19.09 -4.71
CA ALA A 173 2.45 -18.37 -5.46
C ALA A 173 3.81 -19.11 -5.40
N HIS A 174 4.24 -19.49 -4.21
CA HIS A 174 5.52 -20.16 -3.99
C HIS A 174 5.58 -21.55 -4.62
N LYS A 175 4.49 -22.32 -4.59
CA LYS A 175 4.36 -23.60 -5.29
C LYS A 175 4.64 -23.48 -6.80
N HIS A 176 4.26 -22.36 -7.40
CA HIS A 176 4.51 -22.05 -8.82
C HIS A 176 5.82 -21.30 -9.08
N GLY A 177 6.62 -21.05 -8.03
CA GLY A 177 7.89 -20.33 -8.12
C GLY A 177 7.73 -18.88 -8.57
N ILE A 178 6.65 -18.21 -8.17
CA ILE A 178 6.36 -16.79 -8.41
C ILE A 178 6.12 -16.07 -7.09
N PRO A 179 6.42 -14.76 -7.00
CA PRO A 179 6.20 -13.99 -5.80
C PRO A 179 4.74 -13.59 -5.60
N PHE A 180 4.39 -13.33 -4.35
CA PHE A 180 3.15 -12.68 -3.94
C PHE A 180 3.40 -11.23 -3.55
N ILE A 181 2.77 -10.29 -4.27
CA ILE A 181 2.84 -8.85 -4.00
C ILE A 181 1.54 -8.40 -3.32
N VAL A 182 1.66 -7.73 -2.19
CA VAL A 182 0.51 -7.28 -1.40
C VAL A 182 0.52 -5.77 -1.25
N ASP A 183 -0.57 -5.11 -1.63
CA ASP A 183 -0.82 -3.73 -1.21
C ASP A 183 -1.43 -3.73 0.19
N SER A 184 -0.70 -3.18 1.15
CA SER A 184 -1.11 -3.13 2.54
C SER A 184 -1.41 -1.70 3.03
N THR A 185 -1.82 -0.83 2.11
CA THR A 185 -2.12 0.58 2.37
C THR A 185 -3.15 0.77 3.47
N PHE A 186 -4.22 -0.04 3.49
CA PHE A 186 -5.30 0.09 4.48
C PHE A 186 -4.97 -0.52 5.83
N ALA A 187 -4.20 -1.61 5.84
CA ALA A 187 -3.79 -2.26 7.09
C ALA A 187 -2.66 -1.51 7.80
N THR A 188 -1.72 -0.95 7.06
CA THR A 188 -0.46 -0.42 7.57
C THR A 188 0.39 -1.50 8.25
N PRO A 189 1.70 -1.33 8.42
CA PRO A 189 2.53 -2.30 9.14
C PRO A 189 2.19 -2.41 10.64
N TYR A 190 1.35 -1.50 11.15
CA TYR A 190 0.92 -1.53 12.54
C TYR A 190 -0.17 -2.57 12.82
N LEU A 191 -1.15 -2.72 11.93
CA LEU A 191 -2.23 -3.70 12.08
C LEU A 191 -1.86 -5.07 11.52
N LEU A 192 -1.12 -5.09 10.38
CA LEU A 192 -0.75 -6.32 9.68
C LEU A 192 0.57 -6.13 8.94
N ARG A 193 1.45 -7.13 9.04
CA ARG A 193 2.68 -7.24 8.27
C ARG A 193 2.58 -8.41 7.30
N PRO A 194 2.20 -8.21 6.05
CA PRO A 194 2.02 -9.30 5.09
C PRO A 194 3.27 -10.17 4.91
N ILE A 195 4.48 -9.61 5.10
CA ILE A 195 5.76 -10.36 5.04
C ILE A 195 5.82 -11.50 6.08
N GLU A 196 5.16 -11.34 7.23
CA GLU A 196 5.07 -12.38 8.27
C GLU A 196 4.11 -13.51 7.85
N HIS A 197 3.30 -13.29 6.81
CA HIS A 197 2.30 -14.20 6.27
C HIS A 197 2.58 -14.63 4.82
N GLY A 198 3.85 -14.55 4.40
CA GLY A 198 4.30 -15.10 3.13
C GLY A 198 4.33 -14.12 1.95
N ALA A 199 3.95 -12.85 2.11
CA ALA A 199 4.16 -11.86 1.05
C ALA A 199 5.64 -11.63 0.80
N ASP A 200 6.04 -11.58 -0.46
CA ASP A 200 7.42 -11.36 -0.87
C ASP A 200 7.73 -9.87 -1.05
N VAL A 201 6.76 -9.14 -1.58
CA VAL A 201 6.85 -7.70 -1.77
C VAL A 201 5.59 -7.04 -1.21
N VAL A 202 5.77 -5.97 -0.45
CA VAL A 202 4.65 -5.15 0.05
C VAL A 202 4.75 -3.76 -0.56
N VAL A 203 3.60 -3.22 -0.97
CA VAL A 203 3.50 -1.83 -1.44
C VAL A 203 2.57 -1.04 -0.54
N HIS A 204 2.84 0.26 -0.40
CA HIS A 204 1.94 1.19 0.24
C HIS A 204 1.81 2.48 -0.58
N SER A 205 0.60 2.99 -0.67
CA SER A 205 0.41 4.41 -0.87
C SER A 205 0.71 5.14 0.45
N ALA A 206 1.95 5.64 0.58
CA ALA A 206 2.36 6.36 1.78
C ALA A 206 1.58 7.67 1.98
N THR A 207 0.90 8.15 0.93
CA THR A 207 -0.07 9.26 0.94
C THR A 207 -1.17 9.08 1.99
N LYS A 208 -1.54 7.82 2.30
CA LYS A 208 -2.68 7.45 3.16
C LYS A 208 -2.26 7.48 4.63
N PHE A 209 -2.50 6.43 5.40
CA PHE A 209 -2.19 6.38 6.84
C PHE A 209 -0.74 6.73 7.21
N ILE A 210 0.24 6.41 6.35
CA ILE A 210 1.65 6.73 6.64
C ILE A 210 1.84 8.24 6.75
N GLY A 211 1.42 9.01 5.76
CA GLY A 211 1.39 10.48 5.84
C GLY A 211 0.31 10.99 6.80
N GLY A 212 -0.90 10.49 6.66
CA GLY A 212 -2.04 10.62 7.56
C GLY A 212 -2.72 11.98 7.64
N HIS A 213 -2.21 13.01 6.97
CA HIS A 213 -2.67 14.40 7.14
C HIS A 213 -3.19 15.04 5.85
N GLY A 214 -3.26 14.29 4.75
CA GLY A 214 -3.68 14.81 3.45
C GLY A 214 -2.72 15.85 2.82
N THR A 215 -1.48 15.96 3.33
CA THR A 215 -0.53 17.01 2.95
C THR A 215 0.57 16.54 2.00
N VAL A 216 0.79 15.23 1.86
CA VAL A 216 1.94 14.68 1.15
C VAL A 216 1.54 13.48 0.29
N MET A 217 2.08 13.43 -0.91
CA MET A 217 2.01 12.24 -1.76
C MET A 217 3.31 11.45 -1.67
N GLY A 218 3.17 10.13 -1.67
CA GLY A 218 4.29 9.21 -1.71
C GLY A 218 3.82 7.77 -1.86
N GLY A 219 4.74 6.91 -2.25
CA GLY A 219 4.58 5.46 -2.27
C GLY A 219 5.83 4.79 -1.77
N VAL A 220 5.75 3.52 -1.49
CA VAL A 220 6.91 2.72 -1.10
C VAL A 220 6.74 1.27 -1.52
N VAL A 221 7.82 0.67 -1.99
CA VAL A 221 7.95 -0.76 -2.27
C VAL A 221 8.89 -1.35 -1.23
N ILE A 222 8.46 -2.40 -0.55
CA ILE A 222 9.26 -3.10 0.47
C ILE A 222 9.47 -4.55 0.00
N ASP A 223 10.70 -5.00 -0.01
CA ASP A 223 11.08 -6.38 -0.32
C ASP A 223 11.35 -7.15 0.97
N SER A 224 10.74 -8.33 1.09
CA SER A 224 11.02 -9.25 2.20
C SER A 224 12.48 -9.71 2.23
N GLY A 225 13.15 -9.75 1.08
CA GLY A 225 14.48 -10.32 0.89
C GLY A 225 14.52 -11.85 1.02
N LYS A 226 13.34 -12.51 1.03
CA LYS A 226 13.21 -13.96 1.25
C LYS A 226 12.99 -14.75 -0.04
N PHE A 227 12.41 -14.14 -1.07
CA PHE A 227 12.13 -14.84 -2.33
C PHE A 227 13.42 -15.12 -3.11
N ASP A 228 13.62 -16.35 -3.52
CA ASP A 228 14.76 -16.72 -4.37
C ASP A 228 14.50 -16.39 -5.84
N TRP A 229 14.95 -15.22 -6.26
CA TRP A 229 14.82 -14.74 -7.65
C TRP A 229 15.62 -15.55 -8.67
N ALA A 230 16.46 -16.50 -8.25
CA ALA A 230 17.26 -17.37 -9.09
C ALA A 230 16.76 -18.83 -9.13
N GLN A 231 15.69 -19.16 -8.39
CA GLN A 231 15.20 -20.55 -8.27
C GLN A 231 14.71 -21.14 -9.60
N ASN A 232 14.38 -20.27 -10.56
CA ASN A 232 13.91 -20.67 -11.89
C ASN A 232 14.27 -19.60 -12.94
N ASP A 233 13.93 -19.85 -14.22
CA ASP A 233 14.20 -18.91 -15.32
C ASP A 233 13.16 -17.82 -15.51
N LYS A 234 12.19 -17.66 -14.60
CA LYS A 234 11.11 -16.67 -14.74
C LYS A 234 11.59 -15.23 -14.59
N PHE A 235 12.70 -14.98 -13.88
CA PHE A 235 13.19 -13.61 -13.53
C PHE A 235 14.60 -13.34 -14.08
N PRO A 236 14.82 -13.40 -15.41
CA PRO A 236 16.15 -13.22 -16.00
C PRO A 236 16.73 -11.82 -15.76
N GLY A 237 15.90 -10.78 -15.61
CA GLY A 237 16.34 -9.43 -15.28
C GLY A 237 17.06 -9.30 -13.94
N LEU A 238 16.89 -10.26 -13.03
CA LEU A 238 17.55 -10.35 -11.72
C LEU A 238 18.66 -11.41 -11.69
N SER A 239 18.42 -12.57 -12.33
CA SER A 239 19.27 -13.78 -12.23
C SER A 239 20.29 -13.94 -13.35
N LYS A 240 20.18 -13.14 -14.44
CA LYS A 240 21.11 -13.16 -15.60
C LYS A 240 21.80 -11.79 -15.76
N PRO A 241 22.87 -11.69 -16.57
CA PRO A 241 23.53 -10.41 -16.85
C PRO A 241 22.56 -9.36 -17.36
N ASN A 242 22.45 -8.24 -16.65
CA ASN A 242 21.52 -7.17 -17.01
C ASN A 242 22.21 -6.13 -17.92
N PRO A 243 21.75 -5.96 -19.18
CA PRO A 243 22.38 -5.03 -20.12
C PRO A 243 22.20 -3.56 -19.72
N SER A 244 21.13 -3.22 -19.00
CA SER A 244 20.89 -1.86 -18.50
C SER A 244 21.86 -1.45 -17.40
N TYR A 245 22.57 -2.41 -16.78
CA TYR A 245 23.52 -2.12 -15.71
C TYR A 245 24.82 -2.93 -15.86
N HIS A 246 25.57 -2.65 -16.91
CA HIS A 246 26.91 -3.18 -17.16
C HIS A 246 27.06 -4.72 -17.09
N GLY A 247 25.99 -5.47 -17.32
CA GLY A 247 26.00 -6.94 -17.22
C GLY A 247 25.96 -7.48 -15.80
N VAL A 248 25.63 -6.67 -14.79
CA VAL A 248 25.49 -7.12 -13.41
C VAL A 248 24.39 -8.19 -13.30
N VAL A 249 24.68 -9.28 -12.57
CA VAL A 249 23.70 -10.26 -12.12
C VAL A 249 23.29 -9.87 -10.71
N PHE A 250 22.10 -9.24 -10.56
CA PHE A 250 21.69 -8.63 -9.29
C PHE A 250 21.61 -9.63 -8.14
N THR A 251 21.11 -10.85 -8.36
CA THR A 251 21.06 -11.91 -7.33
C THR A 251 22.43 -12.29 -6.81
N LYS A 252 23.50 -12.23 -7.65
CA LYS A 252 24.88 -12.52 -7.24
C LYS A 252 25.56 -11.33 -6.58
N ALA A 253 25.32 -10.13 -7.11
CA ALA A 253 26.00 -8.91 -6.65
C ALA A 253 25.38 -8.34 -5.37
N CYS A 254 24.07 -8.51 -5.20
CA CYS A 254 23.29 -7.81 -4.17
C CYS A 254 22.61 -8.76 -3.16
N GLY A 255 22.63 -10.08 -3.39
CA GLY A 255 22.01 -11.07 -2.51
C GLY A 255 20.51 -10.79 -2.29
N ASN A 256 20.09 -10.73 -1.04
CA ASN A 256 18.72 -10.46 -0.64
C ASN A 256 18.23 -9.03 -0.92
N LEU A 257 19.09 -8.13 -1.38
CA LEU A 257 18.73 -6.77 -1.80
C LEU A 257 18.54 -6.64 -3.32
N ALA A 258 18.65 -7.75 -4.05
CA ALA A 258 18.65 -7.78 -5.52
C ALA A 258 17.43 -7.07 -6.12
N TYR A 259 16.26 -7.32 -5.58
CA TYR A 259 15.00 -6.77 -6.09
C TYR A 259 14.94 -5.24 -5.96
N ILE A 260 15.22 -4.71 -4.78
CA ILE A 260 15.19 -3.26 -4.51
C ILE A 260 16.33 -2.53 -5.24
N LEU A 261 17.54 -3.11 -5.28
CA LEU A 261 18.66 -2.47 -5.96
C LEU A 261 18.48 -2.46 -7.48
N LYS A 262 17.94 -3.53 -8.08
CA LYS A 262 17.54 -3.49 -9.49
C LYS A 262 16.48 -2.40 -9.74
N LEU A 263 15.43 -2.37 -8.93
CA LEU A 263 14.37 -1.37 -9.04
C LEU A 263 14.92 0.07 -9.00
N ARG A 264 15.80 0.34 -8.04
CA ARG A 264 16.48 1.64 -7.86
C ARG A 264 17.37 2.01 -9.05
N THR A 265 18.20 1.08 -9.51
CA THR A 265 19.22 1.34 -10.54
C THR A 265 18.72 1.22 -11.97
N THR A 266 17.51 0.70 -12.18
CA THR A 266 16.85 0.61 -13.48
C THR A 266 15.60 1.51 -13.53
N LEU A 267 14.45 1.04 -13.12
CA LEU A 267 13.18 1.77 -13.30
C LEU A 267 13.17 3.16 -12.64
N MET A 268 13.62 3.27 -11.38
CA MET A 268 13.70 4.57 -10.71
C MET A 268 14.66 5.52 -11.44
N ARG A 269 15.82 5.01 -11.87
CA ARG A 269 16.79 5.81 -12.63
C ARG A 269 16.23 6.30 -13.96
N ASP A 270 15.54 5.40 -14.70
CA ASP A 270 15.21 5.63 -16.11
C ASP A 270 13.82 6.28 -16.28
N GLN A 271 12.81 5.91 -15.45
CA GLN A 271 11.46 6.46 -15.50
C GLN A 271 11.24 7.63 -14.52
N GLY A 272 12.02 7.70 -13.43
CA GLY A 272 12.18 8.92 -12.64
C GLY A 272 11.06 9.27 -11.66
N ALA A 273 10.21 8.32 -11.22
CA ALA A 273 9.15 8.58 -10.21
C ALA A 273 9.73 8.71 -8.79
N THR A 274 10.75 9.55 -8.64
CA THR A 274 11.44 9.78 -7.36
C THR A 274 10.61 10.64 -6.41
N ILE A 275 10.71 10.35 -5.12
CA ILE A 275 10.09 11.17 -4.08
C ILE A 275 10.95 12.40 -3.76
N SER A 276 10.30 13.52 -3.45
CA SER A 276 10.98 14.70 -2.93
C SER A 276 11.48 14.47 -1.49
N PRO A 277 12.67 14.94 -1.10
CA PRO A 277 13.13 14.86 0.29
C PRO A 277 12.21 15.60 1.28
N PHE A 278 11.50 16.65 0.86
CA PHE A 278 10.46 17.29 1.67
C PHE A 278 9.29 16.34 1.93
N ASN A 279 8.85 15.59 0.92
CA ASN A 279 7.79 14.59 1.09
C ASN A 279 8.28 13.45 2.01
N SER A 280 9.50 12.97 1.84
CA SER A 280 10.10 11.96 2.71
C SER A 280 10.15 12.42 4.17
N PHE A 281 10.49 13.68 4.42
CA PHE A 281 10.49 14.26 5.76
C PHE A 281 9.09 14.29 6.37
N LEU A 282 8.06 14.71 5.62
CA LEU A 282 6.67 14.70 6.10
C LEU A 282 6.17 13.27 6.35
N LEU A 283 6.56 12.30 5.52
CA LEU A 283 6.24 10.90 5.74
C LEU A 283 6.93 10.33 6.98
N LEU A 284 8.17 10.74 7.28
CA LEU A 284 8.85 10.38 8.53
C LEU A 284 8.09 10.89 9.75
N GLN A 285 7.64 12.15 9.73
CA GLN A 285 6.81 12.69 10.81
C GLN A 285 5.50 11.92 10.96
N GLY A 286 4.88 11.52 9.86
CA GLY A 286 3.71 10.66 9.86
C GLY A 286 3.99 9.28 10.48
N LEU A 287 5.12 8.65 10.16
CA LEU A 287 5.51 7.37 10.74
C LEU A 287 5.70 7.43 12.26
N GLU A 288 6.25 8.53 12.78
CA GLU A 288 6.52 8.68 14.22
C GLU A 288 5.27 8.61 15.09
N THR A 289 4.09 8.86 14.52
CA THR A 289 2.81 8.78 15.23
C THR A 289 1.85 7.76 14.63
N LEU A 290 2.33 6.86 13.75
CA LEU A 290 1.48 5.94 13.01
C LEU A 290 0.66 5.05 13.94
N SER A 291 1.28 4.40 14.94
CA SER A 291 0.58 3.52 15.88
C SER A 291 -0.54 4.25 16.61
N LEU A 292 -0.24 5.44 17.16
CA LEU A 292 -1.21 6.24 17.92
C LEU A 292 -2.42 6.65 17.09
N ARG A 293 -2.18 7.05 15.82
CA ARG A 293 -3.25 7.44 14.91
C ARG A 293 -4.09 6.25 14.49
N VAL A 294 -3.45 5.14 14.11
CA VAL A 294 -4.15 3.95 13.64
C VAL A 294 -4.99 3.33 14.77
N GLU A 295 -4.49 3.28 16.00
CA GLU A 295 -5.28 2.85 17.17
C GLU A 295 -6.55 3.71 17.33
N ARG A 296 -6.41 5.03 17.27
CA ARG A 296 -7.55 5.94 17.40
C ARG A 296 -8.53 5.81 16.23
N HIS A 297 -8.02 5.66 15.00
CA HIS A 297 -8.86 5.41 13.83
C HIS A 297 -9.70 4.13 13.98
N VAL A 298 -9.10 3.04 14.42
CA VAL A 298 -9.78 1.75 14.63
C VAL A 298 -10.78 1.84 15.78
N GLU A 299 -10.39 2.45 16.91
CA GLU A 299 -11.28 2.65 18.05
C GLU A 299 -12.55 3.43 17.65
N ASN A 300 -12.38 4.55 16.96
CA ASN A 300 -13.50 5.36 16.48
C ASN A 300 -14.35 4.59 15.47
N ALA A 301 -13.72 3.90 14.52
CA ALA A 301 -14.43 3.12 13.51
C ALA A 301 -15.31 2.03 14.12
N LEU A 302 -14.83 1.30 15.10
CA LEU A 302 -15.62 0.26 15.77
C LEU A 302 -16.85 0.84 16.50
N LYS A 303 -16.73 2.04 17.10
CA LYS A 303 -17.86 2.74 17.72
C LYS A 303 -18.87 3.23 16.67
N VAL A 304 -18.38 3.73 15.52
CA VAL A 304 -19.25 4.09 14.39
C VAL A 304 -19.96 2.87 13.80
N VAL A 305 -19.26 1.74 13.65
CA VAL A 305 -19.86 0.48 13.21
C VAL A 305 -20.99 0.04 14.15
N ASP A 306 -20.76 0.14 15.48
CA ASP A 306 -21.79 -0.18 16.47
C ASP A 306 -23.02 0.76 16.38
N PHE A 307 -22.78 2.06 16.18
CA PHE A 307 -23.85 3.04 15.95
C PHE A 307 -24.64 2.71 14.67
N LEU A 308 -23.95 2.50 13.55
CA LEU A 308 -24.60 2.27 12.25
C LEU A 308 -25.39 0.96 12.20
N LYS A 309 -24.86 -0.15 12.75
CA LYS A 309 -25.55 -1.45 12.73
C LYS A 309 -26.87 -1.42 13.48
N ASN A 310 -27.04 -0.50 14.44
CA ASN A 310 -28.24 -0.34 15.25
C ASN A 310 -29.16 0.78 14.72
N HIS A 311 -28.74 1.52 13.69
CA HIS A 311 -29.48 2.68 13.20
C HIS A 311 -30.63 2.26 12.28
N PRO A 312 -31.88 2.77 12.48
CA PRO A 312 -33.06 2.32 11.74
C PRO A 312 -33.04 2.61 10.24
N GLN A 313 -32.24 3.59 9.78
CA GLN A 313 -32.07 3.94 8.36
C GLN A 313 -30.89 3.23 7.68
N VAL A 314 -30.20 2.32 8.35
CA VAL A 314 -29.12 1.52 7.78
C VAL A 314 -29.65 0.13 7.42
N GLU A 315 -29.34 -0.34 6.21
CA GLU A 315 -29.64 -1.70 5.77
C GLU A 315 -28.54 -2.66 6.17
N ARG A 316 -27.30 -2.27 5.93
CA ARG A 316 -26.12 -3.11 6.10
C ARG A 316 -24.88 -2.27 6.38
N VAL A 317 -23.98 -2.81 7.17
CA VAL A 317 -22.62 -2.28 7.38
C VAL A 317 -21.62 -3.33 6.88
N ASN A 318 -20.74 -2.94 5.95
CA ASN A 318 -19.71 -3.79 5.41
C ASN A 318 -18.39 -3.51 6.17
N HIS A 319 -18.21 -4.17 7.31
CA HIS A 319 -17.01 -4.04 8.13
C HIS A 319 -16.55 -5.42 8.59
N PRO A 320 -15.25 -5.75 8.52
CA PRO A 320 -14.76 -7.10 8.82
C PRO A 320 -15.03 -7.56 10.27
N SER A 321 -15.19 -6.66 11.23
CA SER A 321 -15.58 -7.03 12.60
C SER A 321 -16.98 -7.65 12.70
N LEU A 322 -17.84 -7.42 11.70
CA LEU A 322 -19.19 -8.00 11.61
C LEU A 322 -19.23 -9.26 10.74
N ALA A 323 -18.10 -9.67 10.21
CA ALA A 323 -18.01 -10.86 9.37
C ALA A 323 -18.37 -12.14 10.12
N THR A 324 -18.79 -13.16 9.37
CA THR A 324 -19.13 -14.50 9.89
C THR A 324 -18.37 -15.58 9.10
N GLY A 325 -18.36 -16.82 9.58
CA GLY A 325 -17.72 -17.94 8.90
C GLY A 325 -16.22 -17.69 8.63
N LYS A 326 -15.74 -18.09 7.46
CA LYS A 326 -14.31 -18.00 7.07
C LYS A 326 -13.77 -16.56 7.16
N GLN A 327 -14.54 -15.55 6.77
CA GLN A 327 -14.12 -14.15 6.86
C GLN A 327 -13.86 -13.71 8.32
N LYS A 328 -14.67 -14.21 9.27
CA LYS A 328 -14.43 -13.95 10.70
C LYS A 328 -13.15 -14.63 11.20
N GLU A 329 -12.90 -15.85 10.76
CA GLU A 329 -11.67 -16.59 11.11
C GLU A 329 -10.43 -15.86 10.58
N LEU A 330 -10.47 -15.36 9.33
CA LEU A 330 -9.39 -14.59 8.74
C LEU A 330 -9.18 -13.26 9.47
N TYR A 331 -10.27 -12.56 9.80
CA TYR A 331 -10.18 -11.33 10.59
C TYR A 331 -9.52 -11.57 11.94
N ASP A 332 -9.94 -12.59 12.68
CA ASP A 332 -9.37 -12.92 14.00
C ASP A 332 -7.92 -13.41 13.91
N LYS A 333 -7.55 -14.06 12.80
CA LYS A 333 -6.18 -14.51 12.54
C LYS A 333 -5.25 -13.34 12.30
N TYR A 334 -5.61 -12.42 11.41
CA TYR A 334 -4.71 -11.39 10.89
C TYR A 334 -4.81 -10.06 11.64
N PHE A 335 -5.99 -9.68 12.12
CA PHE A 335 -6.26 -8.34 12.67
C PHE A 335 -6.51 -8.33 14.17
N LYS A 336 -5.55 -8.80 14.95
CA LYS A 336 -5.64 -8.88 16.43
C LYS A 336 -5.79 -7.52 17.14
N LYS A 337 -5.40 -6.43 16.47
CA LYS A 337 -5.55 -5.04 16.94
C LYS A 337 -6.81 -4.36 16.39
N GLY A 338 -7.69 -5.09 15.73
CA GLY A 338 -8.78 -4.55 14.93
C GLY A 338 -8.32 -4.13 13.55
N ALA A 339 -9.24 -3.73 12.70
CA ALA A 339 -8.97 -3.28 11.35
C ALA A 339 -9.98 -2.25 10.88
N ALA A 340 -9.67 -1.68 9.73
CA ALA A 340 -10.58 -0.96 8.85
C ALA A 340 -11.28 0.24 9.46
N SER A 341 -10.62 1.38 9.49
CA SER A 341 -11.32 2.66 9.65
C SER A 341 -11.93 3.17 8.34
N ILE A 342 -11.72 2.44 7.25
CA ILE A 342 -12.32 2.70 5.94
C ILE A 342 -13.25 1.53 5.65
N PHE A 343 -14.54 1.83 5.48
CA PHE A 343 -15.55 0.80 5.24
C PHE A 343 -16.78 1.41 4.57
N THR A 344 -17.74 0.57 4.17
CA THR A 344 -18.97 1.02 3.56
C THR A 344 -20.17 0.64 4.40
N PHE A 345 -21.28 1.37 4.20
CA PHE A 345 -22.59 0.95 4.66
C PHE A 345 -23.64 1.28 3.58
N GLU A 346 -24.77 0.59 3.63
CA GLU A 346 -25.91 0.78 2.75
C GLU A 346 -26.99 1.53 3.53
N ILE A 347 -27.36 2.74 3.08
CA ILE A 347 -28.45 3.50 3.66
C ILE A 347 -29.78 3.03 3.06
N LYS A 348 -30.85 2.99 3.85
CA LYS A 348 -32.19 2.70 3.32
C LYS A 348 -32.64 3.80 2.37
N GLY A 349 -32.97 3.42 1.16
CA GLY A 349 -33.39 4.33 0.07
C GLY A 349 -32.60 4.04 -1.21
N ASP A 350 -32.46 5.05 -2.02
CA ASP A 350 -31.84 5.01 -3.34
C ASP A 350 -30.50 5.79 -3.39
N ALA A 351 -29.97 5.94 -4.59
CA ALA A 351 -28.75 6.71 -4.83
C ALA A 351 -28.89 8.19 -4.43
N GLU A 352 -30.05 8.78 -4.63
CA GLU A 352 -30.29 10.19 -4.26
C GLU A 352 -30.34 10.37 -2.74
N THR A 353 -30.89 9.41 -2.02
CA THR A 353 -30.85 9.35 -0.55
C THR A 353 -29.41 9.30 -0.04
N ALA A 354 -28.57 8.43 -0.63
CA ALA A 354 -27.16 8.32 -0.27
C ALA A 354 -26.37 9.61 -0.56
N LYS A 355 -26.59 10.23 -1.72
CA LYS A 355 -25.97 11.51 -2.08
C LYS A 355 -26.38 12.62 -1.12
N LYS A 356 -27.70 12.78 -0.87
CA LYS A 356 -28.20 13.79 0.06
C LYS A 356 -27.65 13.59 1.48
N PHE A 357 -27.51 12.34 1.94
CA PHE A 357 -26.86 12.03 3.20
C PHE A 357 -25.41 12.54 3.20
N THR A 358 -24.59 12.17 2.19
CA THR A 358 -23.17 12.57 2.14
C THR A 358 -22.99 14.09 2.04
N GLU A 359 -23.87 14.78 1.33
CA GLU A 359 -23.85 16.25 1.16
C GLU A 359 -24.31 17.02 2.40
N SER A 360 -25.09 16.38 3.29
CA SER A 360 -25.60 17.01 4.50
C SER A 360 -24.62 16.99 5.68
N LEU A 361 -23.59 16.16 5.63
CA LEU A 361 -22.58 16.08 6.70
C LEU A 361 -21.77 17.39 6.78
N LYS A 362 -21.38 17.77 7.99
CA LYS A 362 -20.68 19.03 8.28
C LYS A 362 -19.26 18.82 8.78
N LEU A 363 -19.03 17.76 9.55
CA LEU A 363 -17.71 17.36 10.03
C LEU A 363 -16.96 16.56 8.98
N PHE A 364 -17.67 15.59 8.36
CA PHE A 364 -17.08 14.79 7.30
C PHE A 364 -16.84 15.62 6.04
N SER A 365 -15.64 15.55 5.49
CA SER A 365 -15.34 16.17 4.20
C SER A 365 -15.75 15.25 3.05
N LEU A 366 -16.57 15.75 2.12
CA LEU A 366 -16.93 15.04 0.89
C LEU A 366 -15.82 15.19 -0.13
N LEU A 367 -14.99 14.16 -0.29
CA LEU A 367 -13.86 14.17 -1.21
C LEU A 367 -13.33 12.75 -1.51
N ALA A 368 -12.55 12.64 -2.60
CA ALA A 368 -11.96 11.39 -3.07
C ALA A 368 -10.61 11.09 -2.38
N ASN A 369 -10.60 10.91 -1.07
CA ASN A 369 -9.45 10.44 -0.29
C ASN A 369 -9.90 9.46 0.80
N VAL A 370 -8.95 8.87 1.51
CA VAL A 370 -9.15 7.99 2.68
C VAL A 370 -7.95 8.12 3.62
N ALA A 371 -8.09 7.65 4.86
CA ALA A 371 -7.00 7.53 5.82
C ALA A 371 -6.36 8.88 6.24
N ASP A 372 -7.14 9.95 6.21
CA ASP A 372 -6.80 11.23 6.80
C ASP A 372 -7.17 11.22 8.30
N VAL A 373 -6.46 12.00 9.11
CA VAL A 373 -6.84 12.22 10.52
C VAL A 373 -8.21 12.86 10.66
N LYS A 374 -8.73 13.51 9.60
CA LYS A 374 -10.09 14.01 9.51
C LYS A 374 -11.02 12.99 8.89
N SER A 375 -12.24 12.91 9.36
CA SER A 375 -13.28 12.03 8.81
C SER A 375 -13.70 12.45 7.41
N LEU A 376 -13.79 11.48 6.50
CA LEU A 376 -14.12 11.68 5.08
C LEU A 376 -15.29 10.79 4.68
N VAL A 377 -16.05 11.27 3.71
CA VAL A 377 -17.21 10.55 3.13
C VAL A 377 -17.21 10.66 1.62
N ILE A 378 -17.72 9.63 0.95
CA ILE A 378 -17.97 9.68 -0.48
C ILE A 378 -19.09 8.69 -0.87
N HIS A 379 -19.78 8.97 -1.96
CA HIS A 379 -20.70 8.05 -2.63
C HIS A 379 -19.96 7.33 -3.78
N PRO A 380 -19.48 6.08 -3.61
CA PRO A 380 -18.56 5.44 -4.55
C PRO A 380 -19.13 5.32 -5.97
N ALA A 381 -20.38 4.89 -6.11
CA ALA A 381 -21.00 4.63 -7.41
C ALA A 381 -21.02 5.86 -8.34
N SER A 382 -21.21 7.07 -7.80
CA SER A 382 -21.24 8.30 -8.63
C SER A 382 -19.89 9.02 -8.73
N THR A 383 -18.82 8.50 -8.11
CA THR A 383 -17.53 9.20 -8.02
C THR A 383 -16.34 8.27 -8.32
N THR A 384 -15.78 7.62 -7.31
CA THR A 384 -14.55 6.82 -7.43
C THR A 384 -14.68 5.58 -8.30
N HIS A 385 -15.91 5.10 -8.53
CA HIS A 385 -16.21 3.92 -9.33
C HIS A 385 -17.22 4.23 -10.47
N SER A 386 -17.38 5.51 -10.81
CA SER A 386 -18.33 5.96 -11.84
C SER A 386 -17.99 5.48 -13.26
N GLN A 387 -16.81 4.90 -13.46
CA GLN A 387 -16.36 4.31 -14.73
C GLN A 387 -16.87 2.87 -14.91
N LEU A 388 -17.31 2.22 -13.83
CA LEU A 388 -17.80 0.85 -13.85
C LEU A 388 -19.26 0.80 -14.28
N SER A 389 -19.63 -0.23 -15.02
CA SER A 389 -21.01 -0.56 -15.30
C SER A 389 -21.76 -0.96 -14.01
N GLU A 390 -23.09 -0.98 -14.04
CA GLU A 390 -23.91 -1.39 -12.90
C GLU A 390 -23.58 -2.85 -12.46
N GLU A 391 -23.33 -3.74 -13.41
CA GLU A 391 -22.95 -5.14 -13.15
C GLU A 391 -21.57 -5.22 -12.46
N GLU A 392 -20.59 -4.44 -12.93
CA GLU A 392 -19.27 -4.36 -12.32
C GLU A 392 -19.31 -3.75 -10.93
N LEU A 393 -20.13 -2.69 -10.70
CA LEU A 393 -20.35 -2.12 -9.37
C LEU A 393 -20.89 -3.17 -8.39
N LEU A 394 -21.91 -3.92 -8.80
CA LEU A 394 -22.49 -4.98 -7.99
C LEU A 394 -21.48 -6.11 -7.70
N SER A 395 -20.65 -6.47 -8.67
CA SER A 395 -19.60 -7.48 -8.50
C SER A 395 -18.54 -7.05 -7.47
N CYS A 396 -18.30 -5.74 -7.34
CA CYS A 396 -17.44 -5.16 -6.31
C CYS A 396 -18.18 -4.90 -4.98
N GLY A 397 -19.46 -5.32 -4.86
CA GLY A 397 -20.27 -5.12 -3.67
C GLY A 397 -20.73 -3.66 -3.46
N ILE A 398 -20.75 -2.85 -4.51
CA ILE A 398 -21.21 -1.45 -4.49
C ILE A 398 -22.62 -1.37 -5.03
N LYS A 399 -23.59 -1.04 -4.18
CA LYS A 399 -24.97 -0.76 -4.56
C LYS A 399 -25.18 0.74 -4.77
N PRO A 400 -26.30 1.16 -5.44
CA PRO A 400 -26.63 2.57 -5.62
C PRO A 400 -26.73 3.38 -4.32
N ASN A 401 -27.12 2.74 -3.21
CA ASN A 401 -27.27 3.34 -1.88
C ASN A 401 -26.04 3.14 -0.96
N THR A 402 -24.88 2.74 -1.52
CA THR A 402 -23.66 2.53 -0.75
C THR A 402 -22.96 3.85 -0.45
N VAL A 403 -22.61 4.06 0.80
CA VAL A 403 -21.80 5.19 1.29
C VAL A 403 -20.48 4.64 1.84
N ARG A 404 -19.33 5.24 1.45
CA ARG A 404 -18.02 4.91 2.02
C ARG A 404 -17.61 5.98 3.03
N LEU A 405 -17.20 5.52 4.21
CA LEU A 405 -16.62 6.34 5.27
C LEU A 405 -15.14 6.07 5.40
N SER A 406 -14.38 7.09 5.75
CA SER A 406 -13.03 7.00 6.28
C SER A 406 -13.05 7.74 7.62
N ILE A 407 -13.03 6.98 8.72
CA ILE A 407 -13.21 7.53 10.05
C ILE A 407 -11.90 8.11 10.54
N GLY A 408 -11.92 9.36 10.96
CA GLY A 408 -10.79 10.11 11.47
C GLY A 408 -10.51 9.91 12.95
N THR A 409 -9.74 10.84 13.51
CA THR A 409 -9.28 10.79 14.91
C THR A 409 -9.98 11.81 15.81
N GLU A 410 -11.03 12.47 15.31
CA GLU A 410 -11.83 13.45 16.06
C GLU A 410 -12.51 12.80 17.28
N HIS A 411 -13.11 13.60 18.14
CA HIS A 411 -13.88 13.07 19.27
C HIS A 411 -15.07 12.24 18.75
N ILE A 412 -15.25 11.06 19.28
CA ILE A 412 -16.25 10.11 18.76
C ILE A 412 -17.68 10.65 18.84
N ASP A 413 -18.03 11.41 19.88
CA ASP A 413 -19.38 11.96 20.00
C ASP A 413 -19.68 12.98 18.90
N ASP A 414 -18.68 13.73 18.44
CA ASP A 414 -18.84 14.68 17.34
C ASP A 414 -19.04 13.94 16.00
N ILE A 415 -18.27 12.84 15.78
CA ILE A 415 -18.43 11.97 14.61
C ILE A 415 -19.86 11.40 14.57
N ILE A 416 -20.33 10.83 15.68
CA ILE A 416 -21.67 10.22 15.76
C ILE A 416 -22.77 11.30 15.61
N ALA A 417 -22.59 12.46 16.21
CA ALA A 417 -23.55 13.56 16.09
C ALA A 417 -23.69 14.04 14.63
N ASP A 418 -22.59 14.12 13.88
CA ASP A 418 -22.60 14.50 12.48
C ASP A 418 -23.28 13.44 11.61
N LEU A 419 -23.02 12.16 11.84
CA LEU A 419 -23.70 11.07 11.16
C LEU A 419 -25.22 11.09 11.46
N GLN A 420 -25.62 11.31 12.72
CA GLN A 420 -27.02 11.40 13.11
C GLN A 420 -27.74 12.55 12.41
N GLN A 421 -27.11 13.73 12.36
CA GLN A 421 -27.73 14.87 11.65
C GLN A 421 -27.83 14.63 10.14
N GLY A 422 -26.88 13.87 9.55
CA GLY A 422 -26.97 13.41 8.17
C GLY A 422 -28.19 12.50 7.94
N PHE A 423 -28.44 11.55 8.83
CA PHE A 423 -29.64 10.71 8.78
C PHE A 423 -30.92 11.52 8.96
N ASP A 424 -30.91 12.52 9.83
CA ASP A 424 -32.07 13.39 10.05
C ASP A 424 -32.45 14.21 8.79
N ALA A 425 -31.45 14.55 7.98
CA ALA A 425 -31.65 15.30 6.73
C ALA A 425 -32.30 14.46 5.60
N VAL A 426 -32.32 13.13 5.72
CA VAL A 426 -32.84 12.20 4.70
C VAL A 426 -34.08 11.38 5.18
N LYS A 427 -34.64 11.76 6.32
CA LYS A 427 -35.93 11.20 6.83
C LYS A 427 -37.10 11.54 5.96
#